data_1ac55ffff05189600f75624fe9dd6c52
#
_entry.id   1ac55ffff05189600f75624fe9dd6c52
#
_cell.length_a   1.000
_cell.length_b   1.000
_cell.length_c   1.000
_cell.angle_alpha   90.00
_cell.angle_beta   90.00
_cell.angle_gamma   90.00
#
_symmetry.space_group_name_H-M   'P 1'
#
loop_
_entity.id
_entity.type
_entity.pdbx_description
1 polymer ?
#
loop_
_entity_poly.entity_id
_entity_poly.type
_entity_poly.pdbx_seq_one_letter_code
_entity_poly.pdbx_strand_id
1 'polypeptide(L)'
;CMVNGAGLAMATMDLIEYHGGSPANFLDVGGGTTAERVAKAFEIIQSGKNVNSILVNIFGGIVRCDLIASGILQAIEKVGLTLPIVVRLEGTNAKEGLKILNGSDFNIITEADLTKAAKQAVEMAK
;
A
#
# COMPACT_ATOMS: atom_id res chain seq x y z
N CYS A 1 6.55 -1.76 2.28
CA CYS A 1 6.01 -0.57 1.60
C CYS A 1 5.86 -0.83 0.11
N MET A 2 4.72 -0.47 -0.45
CA MET A 2 4.47 -0.52 -1.90
C MET A 2 4.13 0.89 -2.38
N VAL A 3 4.91 1.38 -3.33
CA VAL A 3 4.77 2.75 -3.86
C VAL A 3 4.89 2.75 -5.38
N ASN A 4 4.55 3.87 -6.00
CA ASN A 4 4.77 4.08 -7.43
C ASN A 4 5.71 5.26 -7.65
N GLY A 5 6.99 5.03 -7.50
CA GLY A 5 8.04 6.01 -7.74
C GLY A 5 9.13 5.99 -6.68
N ALA A 6 10.38 6.08 -7.10
CA ALA A 6 11.54 5.97 -6.21
C ALA A 6 11.59 7.12 -5.18
N GLY A 7 11.26 8.34 -5.59
CA GLY A 7 11.23 9.48 -4.68
C GLY A 7 10.17 9.32 -3.60
N LEU A 8 9.02 8.78 -3.98
CA LEU A 8 7.93 8.50 -3.04
C LEU A 8 8.32 7.39 -2.06
N ALA A 9 9.07 6.39 -2.53
CA ALA A 9 9.58 5.31 -1.68
C ALA A 9 10.46 5.85 -0.57
N MET A 10 11.39 6.74 -0.90
CA MET A 10 12.30 7.33 0.08
C MET A 10 11.54 8.15 1.12
N ALA A 11 10.61 9.01 0.67
CA ALA A 11 9.80 9.82 1.58
C ALA A 11 8.94 8.95 2.50
N THR A 12 8.38 7.87 1.99
CA THR A 12 7.57 6.94 2.76
C THR A 12 8.39 6.25 3.85
N MET A 13 9.58 5.76 3.49
CA MET A 13 10.46 5.10 4.45
C MET A 13 10.94 6.07 5.54
N ASP A 14 11.27 7.31 5.18
CA ASP A 14 11.67 8.33 6.15
C ASP A 14 10.57 8.62 7.16
N LEU A 15 9.32 8.69 6.70
CA LEU A 15 8.17 8.90 7.59
C LEU A 15 7.96 7.72 8.54
N ILE A 16 8.13 6.50 8.07
CA ILE A 16 8.02 5.31 8.91
C ILE A 16 9.07 5.35 10.02
N GLU A 17 10.31 5.65 9.68
CA GLU A 17 11.39 5.78 10.66
C GLU A 17 11.12 6.92 11.64
N TYR A 18 10.63 8.05 11.14
CA TYR A 18 10.27 9.21 11.97
C TYR A 18 9.24 8.84 13.05
N HIS A 19 8.29 7.98 12.72
CA HIS A 19 7.25 7.52 13.66
C HIS A 19 7.66 6.32 14.50
N GLY A 20 8.92 5.93 14.45
CA GLY A 20 9.47 4.88 15.30
C GLY A 20 9.37 3.47 14.73
N GLY A 21 8.99 3.34 13.46
CA GLY A 21 8.95 2.06 12.78
C GLY A 21 10.25 1.73 12.09
N SER A 22 10.33 0.54 11.52
CA SER A 22 11.46 0.11 10.72
C SER A 22 10.94 -0.48 9.41
N PRO A 23 11.24 0.13 8.26
CA PRO A 23 10.81 -0.43 6.98
C PRO A 23 11.59 -1.71 6.69
N ALA A 24 10.88 -2.83 6.58
CA ALA A 24 11.48 -4.12 6.26
C ALA A 24 11.90 -4.20 4.80
N ASN A 25 11.15 -3.53 3.92
CA ASN A 25 11.41 -3.49 2.48
C ASN A 25 10.58 -2.38 1.83
N PHE A 26 10.82 -2.16 0.55
CA PHE A 26 9.93 -1.35 -0.27
C PHE A 26 9.89 -1.91 -1.69
N LEU A 27 8.79 -1.66 -2.38
CA LEU A 27 8.63 -2.00 -3.79
C LEU A 27 8.06 -0.82 -4.56
N ASP A 28 8.73 -0.48 -5.65
CA ASP A 28 8.25 0.52 -6.60
C ASP A 28 7.56 -0.21 -7.75
N VAL A 29 6.25 -0.06 -7.83
CA VAL A 29 5.46 -0.74 -8.88
C VAL A 29 5.40 0.05 -10.18
N GLY A 30 5.96 1.27 -10.19
CA GLY A 30 6.01 2.09 -11.39
C GLY A 30 4.67 2.69 -11.80
N GLY A 31 4.68 3.41 -12.93
CA GLY A 31 3.50 4.13 -13.42
C GLY A 31 2.53 3.30 -14.26
N GLY A 32 2.98 2.19 -14.84
CA GLY A 32 2.16 1.32 -15.66
C GLY A 32 1.61 0.11 -14.92
N THR A 33 1.18 0.30 -13.69
CA THR A 33 0.83 -0.78 -12.79
C THR A 33 -0.45 -1.50 -13.21
N THR A 34 -0.41 -2.84 -13.20
CA THR A 34 -1.56 -3.71 -13.43
C THR A 34 -1.90 -4.46 -12.16
N ALA A 35 -3.08 -5.08 -12.13
CA ALA A 35 -3.49 -5.93 -11.01
C ALA A 35 -2.47 -7.06 -10.76
N GLU A 36 -1.91 -7.63 -11.83
CA GLU A 36 -0.90 -8.70 -11.72
C GLU A 36 0.37 -8.22 -11.04
N ARG A 37 0.83 -7.01 -11.37
CA ARG A 37 2.02 -6.43 -10.72
C ARG A 37 1.78 -6.16 -9.25
N VAL A 38 0.59 -5.69 -8.89
CA VAL A 38 0.21 -5.47 -7.49
C VAL A 38 0.21 -6.81 -6.74
N ALA A 39 -0.37 -7.85 -7.32
CA ALA A 39 -0.39 -9.18 -6.71
C ALA A 39 1.03 -9.70 -6.48
N LYS A 40 1.90 -9.54 -7.48
CA LYS A 40 3.29 -9.97 -7.37
C LYS A 40 4.04 -9.20 -6.29
N ALA A 41 3.80 -7.90 -6.20
CA ALA A 41 4.40 -7.06 -5.16
C ALA A 41 3.99 -7.54 -3.77
N PHE A 42 2.73 -7.87 -3.55
CA PHE A 42 2.26 -8.39 -2.27
C PHE A 42 2.90 -9.74 -1.94
N GLU A 43 3.05 -10.63 -2.92
CA GLU A 43 3.75 -11.89 -2.71
C GLU A 43 5.18 -11.66 -2.20
N ILE A 44 5.90 -10.75 -2.85
CA ILE A 44 7.29 -10.44 -2.47
C ILE A 44 7.34 -9.82 -1.08
N ILE A 45 6.46 -8.88 -0.78
CA ILE A 45 6.43 -8.23 0.54
C ILE A 45 6.09 -9.25 1.63
N GLN A 46 5.10 -10.09 1.40
CA GLN A 46 4.68 -11.09 2.37
C GLN A 46 5.76 -12.14 2.65
N SER A 47 6.63 -12.42 1.68
CA SER A 47 7.72 -13.36 1.87
C SER A 47 8.80 -12.87 2.83
N GLY A 48 8.80 -11.59 3.16
CA GLY A 48 9.74 -11.01 4.12
C GLY A 48 9.47 -11.49 5.54
N LYS A 49 10.53 -11.80 6.29
CA LYS A 49 10.41 -12.43 7.61
C LYS A 49 9.96 -11.49 8.72
N ASN A 50 10.14 -10.18 8.55
CA ASN A 50 9.89 -9.21 9.61
C ASN A 50 8.78 -8.22 9.24
N VAL A 51 7.85 -8.64 8.39
CA VAL A 51 6.76 -7.78 7.94
C VAL A 51 5.55 -7.98 8.87
N ASN A 52 5.15 -6.92 9.55
CA ASN A 52 4.03 -6.94 10.49
C ASN A 52 2.84 -6.09 10.01
N SER A 53 3.06 -5.18 9.08
CA SER A 53 2.01 -4.41 8.42
C SER A 53 2.51 -3.97 7.05
N ILE A 54 1.58 -3.57 6.19
CA ILE A 54 1.91 -3.12 4.84
C ILE A 54 1.36 -1.71 4.64
N LEU A 55 2.21 -0.82 4.14
CA LEU A 55 1.78 0.52 3.72
C LEU A 55 1.82 0.60 2.21
N VAL A 56 0.66 0.89 1.62
CA VAL A 56 0.54 1.14 0.18
C VAL A 56 0.37 2.64 -0.01
N ASN A 57 1.31 3.27 -0.68
CA ASN A 57 1.28 4.71 -0.92
C ASN A 57 1.37 4.97 -2.42
N ILE A 58 0.23 5.26 -3.02
CA ILE A 58 0.10 5.47 -4.47
C ILE A 58 -0.28 6.92 -4.74
N PHE A 59 0.53 7.58 -5.55
CA PHE A 59 0.26 8.91 -6.04
C PHE A 59 0.25 8.87 -7.56
N GLY A 60 -0.82 9.34 -8.20
CA GLY A 60 -0.81 9.22 -9.64
C GLY A 60 -1.70 10.17 -10.41
N GLY A 61 -1.11 10.88 -11.39
CA GLY A 61 -1.81 11.42 -12.52
C GLY A 61 -1.93 10.39 -13.64
N ILE A 62 -1.02 9.45 -13.71
CA ILE A 62 -0.96 8.42 -14.76
C ILE A 62 -1.60 7.11 -14.30
N VAL A 63 -1.42 6.74 -13.04
CA VAL A 63 -1.95 5.51 -12.47
C VAL A 63 -3.40 5.71 -12.04
N ARG A 64 -4.28 4.79 -12.42
CA ARG A 64 -5.67 4.81 -11.99
C ARG A 64 -5.82 4.10 -10.64
N CYS A 65 -6.23 4.85 -9.63
CA CYS A 65 -6.37 4.33 -8.27
C CYS A 65 -7.45 3.24 -8.17
N ASP A 66 -8.47 3.27 -9.01
CA ASP A 66 -9.50 2.22 -9.03
C ASP A 66 -8.93 0.87 -9.47
N LEU A 67 -8.02 0.86 -10.44
CA LEU A 67 -7.34 -0.37 -10.86
C LEU A 67 -6.40 -0.88 -9.79
N ILE A 68 -5.68 0.02 -9.11
CA ILE A 68 -4.81 -0.35 -8.00
C ILE A 68 -5.63 -0.98 -6.87
N ALA A 69 -6.76 -0.36 -6.51
CA ALA A 69 -7.63 -0.88 -5.46
C ALA A 69 -8.14 -2.29 -5.79
N SER A 70 -8.62 -2.50 -7.02
CA SER A 70 -9.04 -3.83 -7.47
C SER A 70 -7.90 -4.83 -7.41
N GLY A 71 -6.69 -4.42 -7.82
CA GLY A 71 -5.50 -5.26 -7.77
C GLY A 71 -5.12 -5.63 -6.34
N ILE A 72 -5.25 -4.70 -5.41
CA ILE A 72 -4.99 -4.97 -3.98
C ILE A 72 -5.93 -6.05 -3.47
N LEU A 73 -7.23 -5.94 -3.74
CA LEU A 73 -8.22 -6.93 -3.30
C LEU A 73 -7.96 -8.30 -3.90
N GLN A 74 -7.66 -8.35 -5.20
CA GLN A 74 -7.32 -9.59 -5.88
C GLN A 74 -6.06 -10.22 -5.29
N ALA A 75 -5.06 -9.40 -4.98
CA ALA A 75 -3.81 -9.86 -4.40
C ALA A 75 -4.01 -10.45 -3.01
N ILE A 76 -4.79 -9.76 -2.17
CA ILE A 76 -5.09 -10.25 -0.82
C ILE A 76 -5.76 -11.60 -0.88
N GLU A 77 -6.74 -11.77 -1.76
CA GLU A 77 -7.46 -13.02 -1.93
C GLU A 77 -6.56 -14.12 -2.47
N LYS A 78 -5.77 -13.82 -3.50
CA LYS A 78 -4.89 -14.80 -4.15
C LYS A 78 -3.77 -15.29 -3.25
N VAL A 79 -3.18 -14.38 -2.49
CA VAL A 79 -2.01 -14.67 -1.62
C VAL A 79 -2.45 -15.15 -0.25
N GLY A 80 -3.70 -14.91 0.15
CA GLY A 80 -4.19 -15.24 1.48
C GLY A 80 -3.59 -14.34 2.56
N LEU A 81 -3.43 -13.08 2.24
CA LEU A 81 -2.78 -12.12 3.13
C LEU A 81 -3.64 -11.83 4.35
N THR A 82 -3.05 -11.93 5.54
CA THR A 82 -3.73 -11.64 6.81
C THR A 82 -3.18 -10.41 7.52
N LEU A 83 -2.08 -9.85 7.01
CA LEU A 83 -1.46 -8.68 7.63
C LEU A 83 -2.34 -7.44 7.47
N PRO A 84 -2.32 -6.51 8.44
CA PRO A 84 -3.03 -5.25 8.28
C PRO A 84 -2.39 -4.41 7.17
N ILE A 85 -3.25 -3.74 6.41
CA ILE A 85 -2.81 -2.92 5.27
C ILE A 85 -3.35 -1.50 5.46
N VAL A 86 -2.47 -0.52 5.35
CA VAL A 86 -2.85 0.89 5.30
C VAL A 86 -2.63 1.36 3.87
N VAL A 87 -3.67 1.95 3.26
CA VAL A 87 -3.62 2.39 1.87
C VAL A 87 -3.86 3.88 1.79
N ARG A 88 -2.95 4.58 1.14
CA ARG A 88 -3.13 5.96 0.74
C ARG A 88 -3.16 6.02 -0.78
N LEU A 89 -4.26 6.53 -1.32
CA LEU A 89 -4.44 6.72 -2.74
C LEU A 89 -4.69 8.20 -3.02
N GLU A 90 -3.93 8.78 -3.93
CA GLU A 90 -4.12 10.16 -4.37
C GLU A 90 -3.91 10.24 -5.88
N GLY A 91 -4.82 10.93 -6.57
CA GLY A 91 -4.74 11.10 -8.01
C GLY A 91 -6.00 10.64 -8.73
N THR A 92 -5.84 10.17 -9.96
CA THR A 92 -6.93 9.77 -10.83
C THR A 92 -7.75 8.63 -10.23
N ASN A 93 -9.07 8.84 -10.14
CA ASN A 93 -10.03 7.86 -9.61
C ASN A 93 -9.75 7.43 -8.16
N ALA A 94 -9.14 8.32 -7.36
CA ALA A 94 -8.87 8.02 -5.95
C ALA A 94 -10.15 7.71 -5.17
N LYS A 95 -11.23 8.46 -5.42
CA LYS A 95 -12.52 8.23 -4.74
C LYS A 95 -13.08 6.85 -5.06
N GLU A 96 -13.02 6.44 -6.33
CA GLU A 96 -13.48 5.13 -6.76
C GLU A 96 -12.63 4.03 -6.11
N GLY A 97 -11.32 4.22 -6.05
CA GLY A 97 -10.41 3.30 -5.39
C GLY A 97 -10.74 3.12 -3.91
N LEU A 98 -10.97 4.24 -3.22
CA LEU A 98 -11.34 4.19 -1.80
C LEU A 98 -12.66 3.46 -1.58
N LYS A 99 -13.66 3.65 -2.45
CA LYS A 99 -14.93 2.94 -2.37
C LYS A 99 -14.74 1.43 -2.51
N ILE A 100 -13.89 1.01 -3.45
CA ILE A 100 -13.59 -0.41 -3.67
C ILE A 100 -12.97 -1.01 -2.41
N LEU A 101 -11.99 -0.33 -1.82
CA LEU A 101 -11.30 -0.81 -0.62
C LEU A 101 -12.22 -0.84 0.59
N ASN A 102 -12.99 0.22 0.80
CA ASN A 102 -13.89 0.33 1.95
C ASN A 102 -15.08 -0.63 1.87
N GLY A 103 -15.43 -1.07 0.68
CA GLY A 103 -16.49 -2.06 0.47
C GLY A 103 -16.04 -3.50 0.69
N SER A 104 -14.77 -3.74 0.99
CA SER A 104 -14.23 -5.08 1.20
C SER A 104 -14.33 -5.52 2.66
N ASP A 105 -14.27 -6.83 2.87
CA ASP A 105 -14.25 -7.43 4.21
C ASP A 105 -12.83 -7.64 4.75
N PHE A 106 -11.81 -7.17 4.03
CA PHE A 106 -10.43 -7.33 4.42
C PHE A 106 -10.01 -6.26 5.45
N ASN A 107 -8.93 -6.53 6.17
CA ASN A 107 -8.38 -5.63 7.19
C ASN A 107 -7.57 -4.51 6.51
N ILE A 108 -8.27 -3.57 5.89
CA ILE A 108 -7.69 -2.46 5.15
C ILE A 108 -8.12 -1.14 5.78
N ILE A 109 -7.14 -0.28 6.06
CA ILE A 109 -7.37 1.08 6.52
C ILE A 109 -7.03 2.03 5.38
N THR A 110 -7.93 2.94 5.05
CA THR A 110 -7.68 3.97 4.04
C THR A 110 -7.41 5.30 4.72
N GLU A 111 -6.38 6.01 4.27
CA GLU A 111 -5.98 7.30 4.83
C GLU A 111 -5.47 8.21 3.71
N ALA A 112 -5.96 9.42 3.64
CA ALA A 112 -5.56 10.38 2.61
C ALA A 112 -4.26 11.12 2.93
N ASP A 113 -3.95 11.27 4.21
CA ASP A 113 -2.74 11.97 4.67
C ASP A 113 -1.59 10.99 4.82
N LEU A 114 -0.48 11.26 4.11
CA LEU A 114 0.68 10.37 4.11
C LEU A 114 1.28 10.20 5.50
N THR A 115 1.40 11.28 6.27
CA THR A 115 1.95 11.24 7.62
C THR A 115 1.10 10.36 8.53
N LYS A 116 -0.22 10.53 8.47
CA LYS A 116 -1.15 9.71 9.25
C LYS A 116 -1.12 8.24 8.80
N ALA A 117 -1.02 8.01 7.50
CA ALA A 117 -0.92 6.65 6.96
C ALA A 117 0.33 5.94 7.48
N ALA A 118 1.48 6.62 7.45
CA ALA A 118 2.72 6.07 7.97
C ALA A 118 2.62 5.77 9.46
N LYS A 119 2.06 6.68 10.23
CA LYS A 119 1.86 6.50 11.67
C LYS A 119 0.97 5.29 11.96
N GLN A 120 -0.13 5.15 11.24
CA GLN A 120 -1.04 4.02 11.39
C GLN A 120 -0.36 2.69 11.04
N ALA A 121 0.44 2.66 9.97
CA ALA A 121 1.17 1.46 9.60
C ALA A 121 2.15 1.03 10.69
N VAL A 122 2.86 1.99 11.29
CA VAL A 122 3.77 1.72 12.41
C VAL A 122 3.02 1.19 13.63
N GLU A 123 1.90 1.80 13.99
CA GLU A 123 1.09 1.36 15.13
C GLU A 123 0.55 -0.05 14.94
N MET A 124 0.12 -0.39 13.72
CA MET A 124 -0.41 -1.72 13.41
C MET A 124 0.68 -2.78 13.34
N ALA A 125 1.93 -2.40 13.16
CA ALA A 125 3.07 -3.32 13.14
C ALA A 125 3.53 -3.72 14.56
N LYS A 126 3.11 -2.99 15.55
CA LYS A 126 3.41 -3.31 16.96
C LYS A 126 2.51 -4.47 17.46
#